data_f9144464288543e3094057cdfa97a07d
#
_entry.id   f9144464288543e3094057cdfa97a07d
#
_cell.length_a   1.000
_cell.length_b   1.000
_cell.length_c   1.000
_cell.angle_alpha   90.00
_cell.angle_beta   90.00
_cell.angle_gamma   90.00
#
_symmetry.space_group_name_H-M   'P 1'
#
loop_
_entity.id
_entity.type
_entity.pdbx_description
1 polymer ?
#
loop_
_entity_poly.entity_id
_entity_poly.type
_entity_poly.pdbx_seq_one_letter_code
_entity_poly.pdbx_strand_id
1 'polypeptide(L)'
;MTKAFLTRLAVAGTAVAGVLALAALPAGADPAPKSASKGRGNGGSKPDHSVPVRLLTINDLHGNLEPPTGSSGRIVDETGQTVDAGGAAYLAAHLKRLRDRNTLVVAAGDLIGASPLISAAYHDEPTVSLLDKLGLATSAAGNHEFDEGYAELKRIMDGGCHPTDGCSPAGKWKGARFDYLAANVVREKNGAEALPPYVIKQVNGVKIGFIGLVTQTTPSIVTSSGIQGLEFTDEVEAANRVSRLLAAKGVKAQVVLVHEGDQVATPQSPDTCPVVPGPGSRIAAGLDPEIDLVISGHSHQAYICKIKDPAGQDRYHTQGSSFGRIITQIDFRVDRKTRDVIRSSVSADNHVVTRTITPDPEVEAYVQTWKERVSVVANRPVGNITATIARDPSGAGESPLGNLIADAQLEAAREGGAEIALMNPGGVRADLTYPASGSEGDGVVTYGEAFTVQPFNNLVQVVTLTGEQLRRLLEQQWTESYTRVLQPSASLTYTADLTKPIGSRVSDIKINGIPVTDTQRIRVAANNFLIGGGDGFTVFTEGTELWSGPLDIDAFVAYLSAHSPVDPPATDRITFIR
;
A
#
# COMPACT_ATOMS: atom_id res chain seq x y z
N MET A 1 -44.13 -0.12 40.93
CA MET A 1 -43.92 -0.78 42.22
C MET A 1 -42.55 -1.46 42.15
N THR A 2 -41.46 -1.24 42.82
CA THR A 2 -41.09 -0.56 44.03
C THR A 2 -39.59 -0.30 43.99
N LYS A 3 -39.14 0.94 44.15
CA LYS A 3 -38.08 1.52 44.98
C LYS A 3 -36.81 0.66 45.27
N ALA A 4 -35.65 1.04 44.82
CA ALA A 4 -34.62 1.88 45.47
C ALA A 4 -33.92 1.28 46.70
N PHE A 5 -32.56 1.17 46.66
CA PHE A 5 -31.70 1.42 47.84
C PHE A 5 -30.34 1.98 47.42
N LEU A 6 -30.09 3.21 47.82
CA LEU A 6 -28.82 3.87 47.90
C LEU A 6 -28.13 3.44 49.20
N THR A 7 -26.82 3.17 49.19
CA THR A 7 -26.00 3.31 50.38
C THR A 7 -24.64 3.94 50.04
N ARG A 8 -24.48 5.16 50.56
CA ARG A 8 -23.21 5.89 50.64
C ARG A 8 -22.41 5.34 51.83
N LEU A 9 -21.11 5.19 51.72
CA LEU A 9 -20.17 5.24 52.85
C LEU A 9 -19.01 6.16 52.48
N ALA A 10 -18.87 7.23 53.26
CA ALA A 10 -17.72 8.10 53.37
C ALA A 10 -17.03 7.84 54.70
N VAL A 11 -15.68 7.73 54.70
CA VAL A 11 -14.84 7.94 55.89
C VAL A 11 -13.47 8.34 55.32
N ALA A 12 -13.10 9.58 55.47
CA ALA A 12 -12.29 10.27 56.49
C ALA A 12 -10.77 10.06 56.31
N GLY A 13 -10.18 11.21 56.10
CA GLY A 13 -8.78 11.48 55.94
C GLY A 13 -7.92 11.40 57.22
N THR A 14 -6.65 11.37 56.98
CA THR A 14 -5.62 11.79 57.99
C THR A 14 -4.51 12.52 57.28
N ALA A 15 -4.39 13.80 57.62
CA ALA A 15 -3.23 14.63 57.31
C ALA A 15 -2.12 14.35 58.31
N VAL A 16 -0.90 14.24 57.84
CA VAL A 16 0.29 14.34 58.71
C VAL A 16 1.18 15.44 58.13
N ALA A 17 1.29 16.50 58.95
CA ALA A 17 2.23 17.60 58.80
C ALA A 17 3.58 17.21 59.41
N GLY A 18 4.66 17.56 58.79
CA GLY A 18 6.02 17.36 59.31
C GLY A 18 6.99 18.34 58.66
N VAL A 19 7.03 19.50 59.24
CA VAL A 19 8.12 20.28 59.81
C VAL A 19 9.33 20.57 58.92
N LEU A 20 9.45 21.89 58.59
CA LEU A 20 10.66 22.60 58.11
C LEU A 20 11.83 22.46 59.11
N ALA A 21 13.04 22.28 58.57
CA ALA A 21 14.26 22.65 59.26
C ALA A 21 15.10 23.50 58.30
N LEU A 22 15.16 24.82 58.53
CA LEU A 22 16.15 25.73 58.01
C LEU A 22 17.48 25.43 58.74
N ALA A 23 18.59 25.37 58.00
CA ALA A 23 19.91 25.58 58.54
C ALA A 23 20.68 26.53 57.64
N ALA A 24 21.17 27.60 58.27
CA ALA A 24 21.78 28.76 57.65
C ALA A 24 23.28 28.55 57.34
N LEU A 25 23.76 29.39 56.46
CA LEU A 25 25.11 29.64 55.95
C LEU A 25 26.23 29.81 56.99
N PRO A 26 27.50 29.71 56.56
CA PRO A 26 28.22 30.99 56.52
C PRO A 26 28.98 31.24 55.21
N ALA A 27 29.08 32.54 54.96
CA ALA A 27 29.84 33.18 53.94
C ALA A 27 31.36 33.07 54.10
N GLY A 28 32.06 32.85 53.02
CA GLY A 28 33.51 33.02 52.93
C GLY A 28 33.83 33.75 51.60
N ALA A 29 34.38 34.95 51.76
CA ALA A 29 34.73 35.84 50.67
C ALA A 29 36.14 35.58 50.14
N ASP A 30 36.24 35.67 48.79
CA ASP A 30 37.34 36.17 47.95
C ASP A 30 38.69 35.42 47.81
N PRO A 31 39.42 35.62 46.69
CA PRO A 31 39.51 36.79 45.83
C PRO A 31 39.45 36.51 44.29
N ALA A 32 39.17 37.56 43.54
CA ALA A 32 39.16 37.59 42.07
C ALA A 32 40.53 37.31 41.43
N PRO A 33 40.62 36.55 40.34
CA PRO A 33 41.77 36.56 39.47
C PRO A 33 41.60 37.55 38.31
N LYS A 34 42.68 38.17 38.05
CA LYS A 34 42.97 39.25 37.10
C LYS A 34 42.55 38.94 35.66
N SER A 35 42.11 39.99 34.97
CA SER A 35 41.88 40.10 33.54
C SER A 35 42.96 39.42 32.70
N ALA A 36 42.59 38.34 31.99
CA ALA A 36 43.36 37.82 30.86
C ALA A 36 42.73 38.38 29.57
N SER A 37 43.57 38.92 28.74
CA SER A 37 43.33 39.60 27.48
C SER A 37 42.36 38.88 26.56
N LYS A 38 41.43 39.65 26.00
CA LYS A 38 40.59 39.28 24.87
C LYS A 38 41.44 38.87 23.66
N GLY A 39 41.68 37.60 23.50
CA GLY A 39 41.95 37.01 22.19
C GLY A 39 40.64 37.02 21.39
N ARG A 40 40.48 37.98 20.48
CA ARG A 40 39.44 37.90 19.43
C ARG A 40 39.77 36.72 18.54
N GLY A 41 39.28 35.54 18.91
CA GLY A 41 39.07 34.44 17.99
C GLY A 41 37.91 34.81 17.09
N ASN A 42 38.21 35.34 15.92
CA ASN A 42 37.27 35.61 14.86
C ASN A 42 36.91 34.26 14.20
N GLY A 43 36.17 33.41 14.94
CA GLY A 43 35.45 32.26 14.37
C GLY A 43 34.22 32.80 13.67
N GLY A 44 34.39 33.47 12.55
CA GLY A 44 33.32 33.80 11.65
C GLY A 44 32.73 32.45 11.15
N SER A 45 31.62 32.04 11.70
CA SER A 45 30.79 30.99 11.07
C SER A 45 30.57 31.49 9.64
N LYS A 46 31.07 30.70 8.64
CA LYS A 46 30.77 30.97 7.24
C LYS A 46 29.25 31.10 7.14
N PRO A 47 28.72 32.13 6.44
CA PRO A 47 27.27 32.23 6.27
C PRO A 47 26.72 30.91 5.77
N ASP A 48 25.69 30.39 6.43
CA ASP A 48 25.02 29.19 6.03
C ASP A 48 24.29 29.46 4.70
N HIS A 49 24.89 29.01 3.62
CA HIS A 49 24.35 29.17 2.26
C HIS A 49 23.34 28.05 1.89
N SER A 50 22.95 27.21 2.83
CA SER A 50 22.03 26.10 2.56
C SER A 50 20.57 26.47 2.85
N VAL A 51 19.67 25.79 2.18
CA VAL A 51 18.22 25.96 2.29
C VAL A 51 17.62 24.69 2.89
N PRO A 52 16.86 24.78 3.98
CA PRO A 52 16.13 23.64 4.49
C PRO A 52 14.96 23.28 3.57
N VAL A 53 14.76 22.00 3.39
CA VAL A 53 13.66 21.38 2.64
C VAL A 53 13.07 20.27 3.49
N ARG A 54 11.75 20.16 3.50
CA ARG A 54 10.99 19.05 4.08
C ARG A 54 10.18 18.38 3.00
N LEU A 55 10.27 17.06 2.90
CA LEU A 55 9.33 16.24 2.18
C LEU A 55 8.42 15.53 3.19
N LEU A 56 7.13 15.56 2.95
CA LEU A 56 6.15 14.67 3.57
C LEU A 56 5.69 13.71 2.51
N THR A 57 5.89 12.42 2.74
CA THR A 57 5.62 11.42 1.71
C THR A 57 4.58 10.42 2.16
N ILE A 58 3.76 9.98 1.21
CA ILE A 58 2.80 8.88 1.35
C ILE A 58 2.99 7.92 0.18
N ASN A 59 2.48 6.72 0.32
CA ASN A 59 2.46 5.71 -0.72
C ASN A 59 1.27 4.76 -0.47
N ASP A 60 0.86 4.04 -1.51
CA ASP A 60 -0.13 2.95 -1.41
C ASP A 60 -1.40 3.38 -0.65
N LEU A 61 -1.98 4.54 -1.02
CA LEU A 61 -3.19 5.05 -0.38
C LEU A 61 -4.41 4.21 -0.77
N HIS A 62 -4.46 3.72 -2.02
CA HIS A 62 -5.53 2.87 -2.55
C HIS A 62 -6.92 3.41 -2.20
N GLY A 63 -7.20 4.67 -2.48
CA GLY A 63 -8.53 5.23 -2.29
C GLY A 63 -9.09 5.18 -0.88
N ASN A 64 -8.30 4.89 0.15
CA ASN A 64 -8.74 4.77 1.54
C ASN A 64 -9.10 6.12 2.13
N LEU A 65 -10.27 6.63 1.77
CA LEU A 65 -10.82 7.89 2.28
C LEU A 65 -11.34 7.74 3.72
N GLU A 66 -12.05 6.64 4.00
CA GLU A 66 -12.50 6.28 5.34
C GLU A 66 -11.35 5.64 6.13
N PRO A 67 -11.41 5.66 7.48
CA PRO A 67 -10.48 4.89 8.29
C PRO A 67 -10.55 3.39 7.94
N PRO A 68 -9.44 2.76 7.50
CA PRO A 68 -9.46 1.33 7.19
C PRO A 68 -9.76 0.49 8.44
N THR A 69 -10.39 -0.66 8.25
CA THR A 69 -10.83 -1.58 9.32
C THR A 69 -9.97 -2.84 9.38
N GLY A 70 -10.17 -3.68 10.39
CA GLY A 70 -9.49 -4.95 10.54
C GLY A 70 -7.95 -4.80 10.58
N SER A 71 -7.24 -5.74 9.98
CA SER A 71 -5.78 -5.73 9.88
C SER A 71 -5.27 -4.55 9.05
N SER A 72 -6.03 -4.09 8.06
CA SER A 72 -5.71 -2.93 7.23
C SER A 72 -5.71 -1.61 8.00
N GLY A 73 -6.45 -1.52 9.11
CA GLY A 73 -6.53 -0.35 9.98
C GLY A 73 -5.48 -0.28 11.07
N ARG A 74 -4.61 -1.29 11.20
CA ARG A 74 -3.65 -1.42 12.31
C ARG A 74 -2.21 -1.36 11.82
N ILE A 75 -1.34 -0.82 12.69
CA ILE A 75 0.10 -0.76 12.44
C ILE A 75 0.85 -0.79 13.78
N VAL A 76 2.08 -1.27 13.75
CA VAL A 76 3.00 -1.16 14.90
C VAL A 76 3.57 0.25 14.92
N ASP A 77 3.48 0.94 16.06
CA ASP A 77 4.01 2.28 16.25
C ASP A 77 5.49 2.28 16.66
N GLU A 78 6.05 3.46 16.89
CA GLU A 78 7.45 3.64 17.33
C GLU A 78 7.74 3.03 18.70
N THR A 79 6.72 2.74 19.51
CA THR A 79 6.86 2.07 20.83
C THR A 79 6.74 0.56 20.74
N GLY A 80 6.46 0.00 19.55
CA GLY A 80 6.23 -1.42 19.33
C GLY A 80 4.80 -1.88 19.66
N GLN A 81 3.87 -0.95 19.88
CA GLN A 81 2.46 -1.26 20.14
C GLN A 81 1.66 -1.24 18.83
N THR A 82 0.69 -2.14 18.71
CA THR A 82 -0.26 -2.13 17.62
C THR A 82 -1.36 -1.10 17.89
N VAL A 83 -1.49 -0.11 17.01
CA VAL A 83 -2.46 0.99 17.12
C VAL A 83 -3.33 1.08 15.88
N ASP A 84 -4.52 1.68 16.03
CA ASP A 84 -5.39 2.02 14.92
C ASP A 84 -4.86 3.29 14.22
N ALA A 85 -4.74 3.22 12.89
CA ALA A 85 -4.15 4.28 12.08
C ALA A 85 -4.87 4.44 10.73
N GLY A 86 -4.62 5.58 10.06
CA GLY A 86 -5.16 5.89 8.74
C GLY A 86 -6.55 6.50 8.75
N GLY A 87 -7.04 6.81 7.55
CA GLY A 87 -8.23 7.60 7.28
C GLY A 87 -7.88 9.03 6.87
N ALA A 88 -8.47 9.49 5.77
CA ALA A 88 -8.08 10.74 5.10
C ALA A 88 -8.17 11.99 5.99
N ALA A 89 -9.18 12.07 6.87
CA ALA A 89 -9.33 13.22 7.78
C ALA A 89 -8.22 13.26 8.85
N TYR A 90 -7.76 12.11 9.34
CA TYR A 90 -6.61 12.02 10.23
C TYR A 90 -5.30 12.29 9.50
N LEU A 91 -5.13 11.73 8.29
CA LEU A 91 -3.98 12.01 7.42
C LEU A 91 -3.83 13.52 7.18
N ALA A 92 -4.92 14.22 6.86
CA ALA A 92 -4.93 15.67 6.67
C ALA A 92 -4.54 16.42 7.95
N ALA A 93 -5.04 16.01 9.11
CA ALA A 93 -4.71 16.62 10.39
C ALA A 93 -3.22 16.44 10.73
N HIS A 94 -2.65 15.25 10.52
CA HIS A 94 -1.22 14.99 10.70
C HIS A 94 -0.37 15.80 9.70
N LEU A 95 -0.74 15.82 8.41
CA LEU A 95 -0.05 16.64 7.40
C LEU A 95 -0.03 18.12 7.78
N LYS A 96 -1.14 18.69 8.27
CA LYS A 96 -1.21 20.09 8.72
C LYS A 96 -0.26 20.35 9.90
N ARG A 97 -0.08 19.39 10.81
CA ARG A 97 0.82 19.52 11.97
C ARG A 97 2.31 19.44 11.59
N LEU A 98 2.65 18.59 10.62
CA LEU A 98 4.03 18.35 10.17
C LEU A 98 4.51 19.39 9.16
N ARG A 99 3.59 20.02 8.43
CA ARG A 99 3.91 20.96 7.35
C ARG A 99 4.48 22.27 7.85
N ASP A 100 5.51 22.75 7.19
CA ASP A 100 6.05 24.10 7.33
C ASP A 100 6.13 24.79 5.95
N ARG A 101 6.71 26.01 5.91
CA ARG A 101 6.85 26.79 4.66
C ARG A 101 7.81 26.18 3.63
N ASN A 102 8.62 25.20 4.02
CA ASN A 102 9.62 24.55 3.18
C ASN A 102 9.18 23.15 2.74
N THR A 103 7.92 22.80 2.97
CA THR A 103 7.39 21.46 2.76
C THR A 103 6.84 21.28 1.36
N LEU A 104 7.20 20.15 0.72
CA LEU A 104 6.48 19.55 -0.39
C LEU A 104 5.85 18.24 0.08
N VAL A 105 4.63 17.96 -0.37
CA VAL A 105 4.01 16.65 -0.21
C VAL A 105 4.18 15.90 -1.53
N VAL A 106 4.72 14.69 -1.48
CA VAL A 106 4.97 13.84 -2.65
C VAL A 106 4.53 12.41 -2.38
N ALA A 107 4.40 11.58 -3.41
CA ALA A 107 3.98 10.21 -3.21
C ALA A 107 4.73 9.22 -4.13
N ALA A 108 4.74 7.94 -3.72
CA ALA A 108 5.43 6.86 -4.43
C ALA A 108 4.44 5.84 -5.04
N GLY A 109 3.34 6.32 -5.63
CA GLY A 109 2.39 5.50 -6.40
C GLY A 109 1.32 4.79 -5.56
N ASP A 110 0.45 4.05 -6.27
CA ASP A 110 -0.74 3.34 -5.76
C ASP A 110 -1.61 4.24 -4.87
N LEU A 111 -1.84 5.46 -5.33
CA LEU A 111 -2.76 6.38 -4.68
C LEU A 111 -4.21 5.98 -4.93
N ILE A 112 -4.46 5.39 -6.09
CA ILE A 112 -5.74 4.89 -6.60
C ILE A 112 -5.60 3.45 -7.07
N GLY A 113 -6.73 2.83 -7.42
CA GLY A 113 -6.82 1.43 -7.80
C GLY A 113 -6.88 0.49 -6.59
N ALA A 114 -7.52 -0.66 -6.75
CA ALA A 114 -7.89 -1.55 -5.64
C ALA A 114 -8.57 -0.79 -4.49
N SER A 115 -9.32 0.24 -4.80
CA SER A 115 -9.90 1.22 -3.89
C SER A 115 -11.20 0.74 -3.26
N PRO A 116 -11.52 1.11 -2.01
CA PRO A 116 -12.86 0.96 -1.45
C PRO A 116 -13.92 1.65 -2.30
N LEU A 117 -15.16 1.15 -2.24
CA LEU A 117 -16.27 1.60 -3.09
C LEU A 117 -16.52 3.11 -3.05
N ILE A 118 -16.28 3.77 -1.92
CA ILE A 118 -16.42 5.23 -1.76
C ILE A 118 -15.58 6.02 -2.79
N SER A 119 -14.49 5.45 -3.26
CA SER A 119 -13.61 6.02 -4.29
C SER A 119 -13.81 5.35 -5.64
N ALA A 120 -13.77 4.00 -5.68
CA ALA A 120 -13.84 3.21 -6.89
C ALA A 120 -15.15 3.41 -7.68
N ALA A 121 -16.30 3.62 -7.00
CA ALA A 121 -17.59 3.88 -7.67
C ALA A 121 -17.58 5.13 -8.56
N TYR A 122 -16.56 5.96 -8.45
CA TYR A 122 -16.38 7.18 -9.24
C TYR A 122 -14.98 7.22 -9.87
N HIS A 123 -14.43 6.07 -10.24
CA HIS A 123 -13.12 5.94 -10.91
C HIS A 123 -12.03 6.74 -10.19
N ASP A 124 -12.02 6.68 -8.86
CA ASP A 124 -11.06 7.34 -7.97
C ASP A 124 -10.94 8.87 -8.08
N GLU A 125 -11.85 9.55 -8.79
CA GLU A 125 -11.94 11.01 -8.80
C GLU A 125 -12.03 11.61 -7.38
N PRO A 126 -12.76 10.99 -6.40
CA PRO A 126 -12.79 11.49 -5.03
C PRO A 126 -11.42 11.51 -4.36
N THR A 127 -10.62 10.48 -4.54
CA THR A 127 -9.29 10.38 -3.96
C THR A 127 -8.33 11.39 -4.57
N VAL A 128 -8.28 11.48 -5.90
CA VAL A 128 -7.40 12.43 -6.60
C VAL A 128 -7.77 13.88 -6.28
N SER A 129 -9.08 14.20 -6.21
CA SER A 129 -9.55 15.53 -5.79
C SER A 129 -9.16 15.87 -4.34
N LEU A 130 -9.16 14.89 -3.43
CA LEU A 130 -8.69 15.09 -2.06
C LEU A 130 -7.18 15.35 -2.04
N LEU A 131 -6.39 14.57 -2.75
CA LEU A 131 -4.93 14.75 -2.83
C LEU A 131 -4.54 16.13 -3.37
N ASP A 132 -5.28 16.63 -4.36
CA ASP A 132 -5.18 18.02 -4.84
C ASP A 132 -5.42 19.04 -3.72
N LYS A 133 -6.47 18.83 -2.91
CA LYS A 133 -6.79 19.69 -1.75
C LYS A 133 -5.71 19.62 -0.66
N LEU A 134 -5.14 18.44 -0.44
CA LEU A 134 -4.03 18.24 0.48
C LEU A 134 -2.71 18.81 -0.07
N GLY A 135 -2.67 19.28 -1.32
CA GLY A 135 -1.51 19.94 -1.93
C GLY A 135 -0.41 18.96 -2.27
N LEU A 136 -0.77 17.77 -2.75
CA LEU A 136 0.20 16.84 -3.36
C LEU A 136 0.89 17.54 -4.52
N ALA A 137 2.21 17.52 -4.53
CA ALA A 137 3.01 18.18 -5.57
C ALA A 137 3.27 17.28 -6.77
N THR A 138 3.52 16.00 -6.54
CA THR A 138 3.77 14.99 -7.57
C THR A 138 3.73 13.58 -6.96
N SER A 139 3.49 12.57 -7.80
CA SER A 139 3.59 11.16 -7.44
C SER A 139 4.30 10.37 -8.54
N ALA A 140 5.00 9.29 -8.20
CA ALA A 140 5.18 8.22 -9.17
C ALA A 140 3.81 7.62 -9.52
N ALA A 141 3.63 7.04 -10.71
CA ALA A 141 2.57 6.09 -10.94
C ALA A 141 2.97 4.76 -10.29
N GLY A 142 2.03 4.06 -9.65
CA GLY A 142 2.19 2.68 -9.26
C GLY A 142 1.53 1.74 -10.28
N ASN A 143 1.53 0.44 -9.99
CA ASN A 143 0.87 -0.51 -10.88
C ASN A 143 -0.66 -0.36 -10.84
N HIS A 144 -1.23 -0.05 -9.71
CA HIS A 144 -2.69 0.11 -9.56
C HIS A 144 -3.26 1.38 -10.20
N GLU A 145 -2.45 2.37 -10.55
CA GLU A 145 -2.87 3.44 -11.44
C GLU A 145 -3.25 2.92 -12.85
N PHE A 146 -2.86 1.70 -13.20
CA PHE A 146 -3.19 1.05 -14.48
C PHE A 146 -4.32 0.01 -14.38
N ASP A 147 -4.99 -0.17 -13.23
CA ASP A 147 -6.06 -1.17 -13.04
C ASP A 147 -7.20 -1.01 -14.07
N GLU A 148 -7.68 0.22 -14.26
CA GLU A 148 -8.68 0.55 -15.28
C GLU A 148 -8.04 0.86 -16.66
N GLY A 149 -6.74 0.64 -16.78
CA GLY A 149 -5.96 0.83 -18.01
C GLY A 149 -5.36 2.21 -18.18
N TYR A 150 -4.40 2.29 -19.11
CA TYR A 150 -3.65 3.52 -19.40
C TYR A 150 -4.56 4.68 -19.89
N ALA A 151 -5.64 4.37 -20.61
CA ALA A 151 -6.57 5.39 -21.10
C ALA A 151 -7.29 6.08 -19.93
N GLU A 152 -7.65 5.31 -18.90
CA GLU A 152 -8.29 5.85 -17.71
C GLU A 152 -7.29 6.65 -16.85
N LEU A 153 -6.07 6.15 -16.65
CA LEU A 153 -5.02 6.96 -16.01
C LEU A 153 -4.83 8.31 -16.71
N LYS A 154 -4.84 8.32 -18.06
CA LYS A 154 -4.78 9.57 -18.83
C LYS A 154 -6.00 10.47 -18.57
N ARG A 155 -7.21 9.90 -18.44
CA ARG A 155 -8.40 10.67 -18.09
C ARG A 155 -8.28 11.26 -16.67
N ILE A 156 -7.79 10.49 -15.72
CA ILE A 156 -7.55 10.97 -14.35
C ILE A 156 -6.55 12.13 -14.35
N MET A 157 -5.52 12.07 -15.16
CA MET A 157 -4.53 13.16 -15.30
C MET A 157 -5.09 14.39 -16.02
N ASP A 158 -5.76 14.18 -17.16
CA ASP A 158 -6.11 15.24 -18.11
C ASP A 158 -7.54 15.80 -17.93
N GLY A 159 -8.39 15.05 -17.23
CA GLY A 159 -9.80 15.39 -17.02
C GLY A 159 -10.74 14.84 -18.10
N GLY A 160 -12.01 14.97 -17.84
CA GLY A 160 -13.09 14.46 -18.70
C GLY A 160 -14.05 13.57 -17.94
N CYS A 161 -15.22 13.27 -18.53
CA CYS A 161 -16.12 12.26 -17.97
C CYS A 161 -15.65 10.87 -18.41
N HIS A 162 -15.92 9.86 -17.59
CA HIS A 162 -15.66 8.47 -17.96
C HIS A 162 -16.44 8.11 -19.23
N PRO A 163 -15.85 7.41 -20.20
CA PRO A 163 -16.46 7.22 -21.53
C PRO A 163 -17.74 6.37 -21.50
N THR A 164 -17.85 5.45 -20.54
CA THR A 164 -19.01 4.56 -20.39
C THR A 164 -19.98 5.10 -19.33
N ASP A 165 -19.49 5.49 -18.15
CA ASP A 165 -20.33 5.79 -16.98
C ASP A 165 -20.66 7.28 -16.87
N GLY A 166 -20.10 8.10 -17.75
CA GLY A 166 -20.38 9.54 -17.78
C GLY A 166 -19.62 10.31 -16.71
N CYS A 167 -20.17 11.45 -16.30
CA CYS A 167 -19.56 12.29 -15.29
C CYS A 167 -20.03 11.88 -13.89
N SER A 168 -19.11 11.95 -12.92
CA SER A 168 -19.46 11.75 -11.50
C SER A 168 -20.46 12.79 -11.01
N PRO A 169 -21.11 12.58 -9.85
CA PRO A 169 -22.02 13.56 -9.26
C PRO A 169 -21.39 14.92 -8.92
N ALA A 170 -20.06 15.00 -8.92
CA ALA A 170 -19.32 16.26 -8.78
C ALA A 170 -19.21 17.06 -10.10
N GLY A 171 -19.69 16.50 -11.23
CA GLY A 171 -19.62 17.08 -12.55
C GLY A 171 -18.42 16.59 -13.37
N LYS A 172 -18.11 17.29 -14.45
CA LYS A 172 -16.98 16.95 -15.30
C LYS A 172 -15.66 17.02 -14.53
N TRP A 173 -14.92 15.92 -14.51
CA TRP A 173 -13.59 15.83 -13.89
C TRP A 173 -12.61 16.80 -14.55
N LYS A 174 -11.82 17.51 -13.76
CA LYS A 174 -10.91 18.57 -14.25
C LYS A 174 -9.48 18.10 -14.47
N GLY A 175 -9.17 16.84 -14.14
CA GLY A 175 -7.82 16.30 -14.12
C GLY A 175 -7.10 16.58 -12.79
N ALA A 176 -6.11 15.75 -12.50
CA ALA A 176 -5.21 15.91 -11.37
C ALA A 176 -4.39 17.21 -11.51
N ARG A 177 -4.15 17.92 -10.42
CA ARG A 177 -3.31 19.13 -10.41
C ARG A 177 -1.85 18.83 -10.13
N PHE A 178 -1.54 17.62 -9.68
CA PHE A 178 -0.19 17.12 -9.51
C PHE A 178 0.19 16.24 -10.70
N ASP A 179 1.50 16.05 -10.89
CA ASP A 179 2.02 15.25 -11.98
C ASP A 179 2.15 13.78 -11.54
N TYR A 180 1.60 12.83 -12.31
CA TYR A 180 1.98 11.42 -12.24
C TYR A 180 3.21 11.18 -13.13
N LEU A 181 4.22 10.51 -12.58
CA LEU A 181 5.53 10.32 -13.20
C LEU A 181 5.83 8.83 -13.40
N ALA A 182 6.39 8.47 -14.57
CA ALA A 182 7.00 7.15 -14.81
C ALA A 182 8.06 7.24 -15.92
N ALA A 183 9.32 7.27 -15.56
CA ALA A 183 10.43 7.37 -16.51
C ALA A 183 10.71 6.08 -17.27
N ASN A 184 10.26 4.95 -16.74
CA ASN A 184 10.46 3.61 -17.29
C ASN A 184 9.24 3.05 -18.02
N VAL A 185 8.18 3.84 -18.24
CA VAL A 185 7.03 3.42 -19.06
C VAL A 185 7.10 4.11 -20.40
N VAL A 186 7.30 3.32 -21.47
CA VAL A 186 7.44 3.82 -22.83
C VAL A 186 6.42 3.18 -23.77
N ARG A 187 6.16 3.84 -24.88
CA ARG A 187 5.29 3.29 -25.93
C ARG A 187 6.08 2.36 -26.82
N GLU A 188 5.69 1.10 -26.93
CA GLU A 188 6.34 0.09 -27.78
C GLU A 188 6.59 0.56 -29.21
N LYS A 189 5.62 1.29 -29.78
CA LYS A 189 5.67 1.74 -31.18
C LYS A 189 6.91 2.59 -31.53
N ASN A 190 7.41 3.40 -30.58
CA ASN A 190 8.44 4.40 -30.90
C ASN A 190 9.38 4.72 -29.74
N GLY A 191 9.29 4.02 -28.61
CA GLY A 191 10.10 4.27 -27.41
C GLY A 191 9.83 5.63 -26.73
N ALA A 192 8.77 6.35 -27.12
CA ALA A 192 8.44 7.62 -26.50
C ALA A 192 7.84 7.40 -25.12
N GLU A 193 8.15 8.28 -24.19
CA GLU A 193 7.62 8.26 -22.82
C GLU A 193 6.08 8.26 -22.83
N ALA A 194 5.48 7.35 -22.06
CA ALA A 194 4.03 7.27 -21.92
C ALA A 194 3.50 8.27 -20.88
N LEU A 195 4.28 8.51 -19.84
CA LEU A 195 4.04 9.48 -18.77
C LEU A 195 5.23 10.44 -18.66
N PRO A 196 5.08 11.61 -18.01
CA PRO A 196 6.22 12.48 -17.70
C PRO A 196 7.27 11.73 -16.91
N PRO A 197 8.56 11.73 -17.32
CA PRO A 197 9.59 10.97 -16.62
C PRO A 197 10.05 11.64 -15.31
N TYR A 198 9.90 12.95 -15.21
CA TYR A 198 10.29 13.76 -14.06
C TYR A 198 9.53 15.08 -14.01
N VAL A 199 9.57 15.72 -12.84
CA VAL A 199 9.16 17.12 -12.66
C VAL A 199 10.20 17.87 -11.82
N ILE A 200 10.32 19.18 -12.02
CA ILE A 200 11.17 20.05 -11.22
C ILE A 200 10.26 20.94 -10.38
N LYS A 201 10.34 20.79 -9.05
CA LYS A 201 9.65 21.68 -8.11
C LYS A 201 10.66 22.64 -7.48
N GLN A 202 10.17 23.75 -6.93
CA GLN A 202 11.01 24.77 -6.34
C GLN A 202 10.59 25.08 -4.91
N VAL A 203 11.54 25.04 -3.99
CA VAL A 203 11.36 25.41 -2.58
C VAL A 203 12.40 26.48 -2.23
N ASN A 204 11.96 27.64 -1.77
CA ASN A 204 12.84 28.74 -1.33
C ASN A 204 13.98 29.07 -2.30
N GLY A 205 13.70 28.98 -3.61
CA GLY A 205 14.64 29.30 -4.68
C GLY A 205 15.64 28.20 -5.04
N VAL A 206 15.56 27.00 -4.41
CA VAL A 206 16.29 25.81 -4.86
C VAL A 206 15.38 24.90 -5.67
N LYS A 207 15.94 24.28 -6.71
CA LYS A 207 15.23 23.34 -7.58
C LYS A 207 15.51 21.93 -7.10
N ILE A 208 14.45 21.10 -7.07
CA ILE A 208 14.52 19.68 -6.76
C ILE A 208 13.89 18.94 -7.93
N GLY A 209 14.62 17.98 -8.49
CA GLY A 209 14.13 17.07 -9.54
C GLY A 209 13.53 15.83 -8.90
N PHE A 210 12.27 15.53 -9.22
CA PHE A 210 11.61 14.28 -8.84
C PHE A 210 11.52 13.39 -10.07
N ILE A 211 12.05 12.19 -9.98
CA ILE A 211 12.03 11.16 -11.03
C ILE A 211 11.03 10.09 -10.60
N GLY A 212 10.04 9.78 -11.43
CA GLY A 212 9.07 8.72 -11.13
C GLY A 212 9.45 7.40 -11.78
N LEU A 213 9.20 6.30 -11.08
CA LEU A 213 9.41 4.94 -11.56
C LEU A 213 8.26 4.05 -11.07
N VAL A 214 7.87 3.09 -11.89
CA VAL A 214 6.95 2.02 -11.52
C VAL A 214 7.62 0.67 -11.73
N THR A 215 7.26 -0.33 -10.92
CA THR A 215 7.84 -1.67 -11.04
C THR A 215 7.75 -2.20 -12.48
N GLN A 216 8.87 -2.69 -13.01
CA GLN A 216 8.92 -3.33 -14.33
C GLN A 216 8.04 -4.59 -14.39
N THR A 217 7.63 -5.13 -13.25
CA THR A 217 6.75 -6.31 -13.17
C THR A 217 5.27 -5.97 -13.40
N THR A 218 4.90 -4.69 -13.55
CA THR A 218 3.51 -4.23 -13.78
C THR A 218 2.75 -5.06 -14.81
N PRO A 219 3.30 -5.45 -15.99
CA PRO A 219 2.57 -6.28 -16.95
C PRO A 219 2.13 -7.65 -16.42
N SER A 220 2.75 -8.15 -15.35
CA SER A 220 2.38 -9.42 -14.72
C SER A 220 1.40 -9.27 -13.55
N ILE A 221 1.09 -8.04 -13.14
CA ILE A 221 0.28 -7.76 -11.95
C ILE A 221 -0.89 -6.79 -12.21
N VAL A 222 -1.18 -6.48 -13.47
CA VAL A 222 -2.37 -5.74 -13.90
C VAL A 222 -3.00 -6.42 -15.11
N THR A 223 -4.25 -6.05 -15.44
CA THR A 223 -4.94 -6.60 -16.60
C THR A 223 -4.24 -6.18 -17.89
N SER A 224 -3.71 -7.15 -18.64
CA SER A 224 -2.85 -6.93 -19.82
C SER A 224 -3.52 -6.09 -20.94
N SER A 225 -4.86 -6.19 -21.09
CA SER A 225 -5.60 -5.39 -22.09
C SER A 225 -5.52 -3.89 -21.80
N GLY A 226 -5.42 -3.49 -20.53
CA GLY A 226 -5.36 -2.07 -20.13
C GLY A 226 -4.03 -1.38 -20.43
N ILE A 227 -2.97 -2.15 -20.66
CA ILE A 227 -1.61 -1.64 -20.87
C ILE A 227 -1.03 -1.98 -22.25
N GLN A 228 -1.86 -2.43 -23.18
CA GLN A 228 -1.41 -2.76 -24.55
C GLN A 228 -0.66 -1.60 -25.21
N GLY A 229 0.48 -1.90 -25.82
CA GLY A 229 1.34 -0.93 -26.48
C GLY A 229 2.25 -0.13 -25.53
N LEU A 230 2.32 -0.53 -24.25
CA LEU A 230 3.26 -0.01 -23.26
C LEU A 230 4.32 -1.07 -22.94
N GLU A 231 5.55 -0.60 -22.80
CA GLU A 231 6.68 -1.37 -22.28
C GLU A 231 7.15 -0.77 -20.96
N PHE A 232 7.34 -1.63 -19.96
CA PHE A 232 7.86 -1.28 -18.63
C PHE A 232 9.33 -1.70 -18.57
N THR A 233 10.21 -0.72 -18.73
CA THR A 233 11.65 -0.95 -18.85
C THR A 233 12.34 -0.96 -17.48
N ASP A 234 13.63 -1.29 -17.45
CA ASP A 234 14.45 -1.30 -16.23
C ASP A 234 14.44 0.07 -15.54
N GLU A 235 14.13 0.07 -14.25
CA GLU A 235 13.96 1.25 -13.41
C GLU A 235 15.28 2.02 -13.24
N VAL A 236 16.40 1.29 -13.07
CA VAL A 236 17.73 1.88 -12.84
C VAL A 236 18.24 2.56 -14.10
N GLU A 237 18.10 1.92 -15.24
CA GLU A 237 18.51 2.50 -16.54
C GLU A 237 17.73 3.76 -16.85
N ALA A 238 16.40 3.72 -16.65
CA ALA A 238 15.51 4.86 -16.88
C ALA A 238 15.83 6.03 -15.94
N ALA A 239 15.96 5.76 -14.64
CA ALA A 239 16.29 6.79 -13.64
C ALA A 239 17.66 7.42 -13.92
N ASN A 240 18.69 6.61 -14.21
CA ASN A 240 20.04 7.11 -14.49
C ASN A 240 20.09 7.96 -15.77
N ARG A 241 19.29 7.62 -16.79
CA ARG A 241 19.11 8.45 -17.99
C ARG A 241 18.53 9.83 -17.64
N VAL A 242 17.47 9.86 -16.82
CA VAL A 242 16.80 11.10 -16.41
C VAL A 242 17.68 11.92 -15.46
N SER A 243 18.40 11.28 -14.54
CA SER A 243 19.36 11.93 -13.63
C SER A 243 20.38 12.77 -14.43
N ARG A 244 21.00 12.18 -15.45
CA ARG A 244 21.93 12.91 -16.32
C ARG A 244 21.26 14.10 -17.04
N LEU A 245 19.99 13.99 -17.46
CA LEU A 245 19.24 15.10 -18.07
C LEU A 245 19.01 16.22 -17.07
N LEU A 246 18.67 15.90 -15.82
CA LEU A 246 18.46 16.88 -14.74
C LEU A 246 19.79 17.59 -14.39
N ALA A 247 20.88 16.82 -14.25
CA ALA A 247 22.22 17.38 -14.00
C ALA A 247 22.66 18.34 -15.12
N ALA A 248 22.43 17.99 -16.39
CA ALA A 248 22.70 18.87 -17.55
C ALA A 248 21.87 20.17 -17.52
N LYS A 249 20.67 20.14 -16.90
CA LYS A 249 19.82 21.33 -16.66
C LYS A 249 20.23 22.11 -15.39
N GLY A 250 21.28 21.66 -14.68
CA GLY A 250 21.77 22.26 -13.44
C GLY A 250 20.87 21.96 -12.23
N VAL A 251 20.09 20.90 -12.26
CA VAL A 251 19.28 20.38 -11.14
C VAL A 251 20.03 19.18 -10.57
N LYS A 252 20.70 19.40 -9.44
CA LYS A 252 21.53 18.40 -8.77
C LYS A 252 20.83 17.74 -7.58
N ALA A 253 19.99 18.49 -6.85
CA ALA A 253 19.14 17.89 -5.82
C ALA A 253 18.10 17.00 -6.51
N GLN A 254 18.22 15.68 -6.39
CA GLN A 254 17.43 14.70 -7.11
C GLN A 254 16.84 13.67 -6.16
N VAL A 255 15.54 13.41 -6.31
CA VAL A 255 14.77 12.44 -5.53
C VAL A 255 14.08 11.47 -6.47
N VAL A 256 14.26 10.19 -6.23
CA VAL A 256 13.50 9.13 -6.91
C VAL A 256 12.27 8.78 -6.09
N LEU A 257 11.12 8.80 -6.75
CA LEU A 257 9.85 8.24 -6.28
C LEU A 257 9.66 6.94 -7.05
N VAL A 258 9.78 5.80 -6.39
CA VAL A 258 9.68 4.50 -7.06
C VAL A 258 8.57 3.66 -6.47
N HIS A 259 7.69 3.20 -7.33
CA HIS A 259 6.69 2.23 -6.91
C HIS A 259 7.25 0.82 -7.05
N GLU A 260 8.18 0.49 -6.17
CA GLU A 260 8.78 -0.81 -5.91
C GLU A 260 9.40 -0.78 -4.51
N GLY A 261 9.37 -1.92 -3.78
CA GLY A 261 9.81 -1.96 -2.40
C GLY A 261 10.38 -3.31 -1.97
N ASP A 262 10.84 -3.34 -0.73
CA ASP A 262 11.38 -4.55 -0.11
C ASP A 262 10.40 -5.11 0.93
N GLN A 263 10.55 -6.40 1.26
CA GLN A 263 9.85 -7.04 2.37
C GLN A 263 10.62 -6.84 3.68
N VAL A 264 9.91 -6.86 4.81
CA VAL A 264 10.53 -6.86 6.14
C VAL A 264 10.48 -8.25 6.75
N ALA A 265 11.56 -8.67 7.40
CA ALA A 265 11.66 -10.01 8.01
C ALA A 265 10.69 -10.18 9.19
N THR A 266 10.48 -9.11 9.96
CA THR A 266 9.56 -9.08 11.10
C THR A 266 9.08 -7.64 11.27
N PRO A 267 7.76 -7.39 11.39
CA PRO A 267 7.25 -6.06 11.68
C PRO A 267 7.88 -5.52 12.97
N GLN A 268 8.47 -4.34 12.89
CA GLN A 268 9.12 -3.63 13.99
C GLN A 268 8.66 -2.17 13.97
N SER A 269 9.28 -1.33 14.82
CA SER A 269 9.11 0.12 14.74
C SER A 269 9.30 0.61 13.29
N PRO A 270 8.42 1.49 12.79
CA PRO A 270 8.42 1.92 11.40
C PRO A 270 9.70 2.65 10.97
N ASP A 271 10.52 3.11 11.92
CA ASP A 271 11.79 3.83 11.67
C ASP A 271 13.00 2.91 11.54
N THR A 272 12.81 1.60 11.73
CA THR A 272 13.91 0.63 11.62
C THR A 272 14.14 0.17 10.18
N CYS A 273 15.22 -0.57 9.96
CA CYS A 273 15.56 -1.14 8.65
C CYS A 273 15.67 -2.69 8.74
N PRO A 274 14.54 -3.40 8.96
CA PRO A 274 14.53 -4.86 9.04
C PRO A 274 14.34 -5.52 7.66
N VAL A 275 14.67 -4.81 6.58
CA VAL A 275 14.40 -5.27 5.22
C VAL A 275 15.22 -6.51 4.87
N VAL A 276 14.58 -7.42 4.13
CA VAL A 276 15.25 -8.44 3.34
C VAL A 276 15.59 -7.79 2.01
N PRO A 277 16.88 -7.64 1.64
CA PRO A 277 17.26 -6.98 0.39
C PRO A 277 16.55 -7.61 -0.81
N GLY A 278 15.79 -6.80 -1.52
CA GLY A 278 14.92 -7.19 -2.63
C GLY A 278 15.01 -6.21 -3.81
N PRO A 279 13.95 -6.10 -4.61
CA PRO A 279 13.92 -5.20 -5.75
C PRO A 279 14.18 -3.73 -5.39
N GLY A 280 13.54 -3.21 -4.32
CA GLY A 280 13.72 -1.84 -3.87
C GLY A 280 15.16 -1.52 -3.49
N SER A 281 15.82 -2.39 -2.72
CA SER A 281 17.23 -2.26 -2.34
C SER A 281 18.15 -2.33 -3.56
N ARG A 282 17.87 -3.20 -4.54
CA ARG A 282 18.67 -3.31 -5.79
C ARG A 282 18.57 -2.02 -6.60
N ILE A 283 17.37 -1.49 -6.77
CA ILE A 283 17.16 -0.20 -7.44
C ILE A 283 17.94 0.88 -6.71
N ALA A 284 17.72 1.05 -5.40
CA ALA A 284 18.37 2.08 -4.61
C ALA A 284 19.90 2.01 -4.66
N ALA A 285 20.49 0.82 -4.72
CA ALA A 285 21.94 0.63 -4.84
C ALA A 285 22.48 0.91 -6.25
N GLY A 286 21.67 0.68 -7.31
CA GLY A 286 22.08 0.82 -8.71
C GLY A 286 21.94 2.23 -9.29
N LEU A 287 21.22 3.13 -8.60
CA LEU A 287 20.97 4.49 -9.07
C LEU A 287 22.26 5.34 -9.10
N ASP A 288 22.33 6.26 -10.08
CA ASP A 288 23.41 7.24 -10.23
C ASP A 288 23.74 7.96 -8.92
N PRO A 289 25.02 8.21 -8.57
CA PRO A 289 25.40 8.94 -7.37
C PRO A 289 24.84 10.36 -7.24
N GLU A 290 24.42 11.00 -8.33
CA GLU A 290 23.73 12.31 -8.30
C GLU A 290 22.32 12.22 -7.71
N ILE A 291 21.74 11.01 -7.54
CA ILE A 291 20.42 10.82 -6.92
C ILE A 291 20.59 10.70 -5.40
N ASP A 292 19.94 11.58 -4.64
CA ASP A 292 20.17 11.74 -3.20
C ASP A 292 19.30 10.87 -2.32
N LEU A 293 18.03 10.66 -2.72
CA LEU A 293 16.99 10.04 -1.91
C LEU A 293 16.16 9.08 -2.75
N VAL A 294 15.69 7.98 -2.15
CA VAL A 294 14.75 7.03 -2.74
C VAL A 294 13.54 6.88 -1.81
N ILE A 295 12.36 7.13 -2.34
CA ILE A 295 11.08 6.98 -1.67
C ILE A 295 10.32 5.89 -2.39
N SER A 296 9.98 4.82 -1.68
CA SER A 296 9.43 3.57 -2.19
C SER A 296 7.96 3.37 -1.86
N GLY A 297 7.33 2.40 -2.52
CA GLY A 297 5.96 1.93 -2.32
C GLY A 297 5.84 0.42 -2.60
N HIS A 298 4.66 -0.01 -3.05
CA HIS A 298 4.33 -1.33 -3.58
C HIS A 298 4.26 -2.47 -2.54
N SER A 299 5.26 -2.63 -1.70
CA SER A 299 5.32 -3.76 -0.75
C SER A 299 4.50 -3.55 0.52
N HIS A 300 3.90 -2.36 0.72
CA HIS A 300 3.11 -1.96 1.91
C HIS A 300 3.87 -2.05 3.23
N GLN A 301 5.20 -2.08 3.18
CA GLN A 301 6.06 -2.16 4.37
C GLN A 301 6.40 -0.77 4.91
N ALA A 302 6.88 -0.72 6.16
CA ALA A 302 7.39 0.50 6.77
C ALA A 302 8.87 0.32 7.12
N TYR A 303 9.72 1.19 6.59
CA TYR A 303 11.15 1.16 6.90
C TYR A 303 11.86 2.47 6.55
N ILE A 304 12.97 2.72 7.26
CA ILE A 304 13.93 3.78 6.95
C ILE A 304 15.33 3.15 6.90
N CYS A 305 15.84 2.97 5.69
CA CYS A 305 17.14 2.33 5.43
C CYS A 305 18.17 3.32 4.90
N LYS A 306 19.44 2.98 5.06
CA LYS A 306 20.56 3.62 4.37
C LYS A 306 21.25 2.60 3.50
N ILE A 307 21.24 2.84 2.20
CA ILE A 307 21.84 1.96 1.19
C ILE A 307 23.03 2.68 0.57
N LYS A 308 24.11 1.94 0.32
CA LYS A 308 25.29 2.50 -0.37
C LYS A 308 24.98 2.70 -1.84
N ASP A 309 25.25 3.91 -2.35
CA ASP A 309 25.25 4.19 -3.78
C ASP A 309 26.52 3.63 -4.46
N PRO A 310 26.63 3.66 -5.80
CA PRO A 310 27.81 3.18 -6.51
C PRO A 310 29.12 3.91 -6.16
N ALA A 311 29.06 5.10 -5.58
CA ALA A 311 30.22 5.84 -5.05
C ALA A 311 30.53 5.51 -3.58
N GLY A 312 29.77 4.60 -2.96
CA GLY A 312 29.95 4.17 -1.57
C GLY A 312 29.38 5.13 -0.52
N GLN A 313 28.60 6.14 -0.93
CA GLN A 313 27.96 7.08 0.00
C GLN A 313 26.58 6.56 0.45
N ASP A 314 26.18 6.95 1.66
CA ASP A 314 24.86 6.61 2.19
C ASP A 314 23.76 7.37 1.44
N ARG A 315 22.72 6.64 1.05
CA ARG A 315 21.47 7.13 0.46
C ARG A 315 20.31 6.62 1.29
N TYR A 316 19.40 7.51 1.69
CA TYR A 316 18.18 7.08 2.35
C TYR A 316 17.24 6.39 1.37
N HIS A 317 16.66 5.28 1.81
CA HIS A 317 15.64 4.49 1.13
C HIS A 317 14.51 4.25 2.13
N THR A 318 13.33 4.82 1.87
CA THR A 318 12.22 4.85 2.83
C THR A 318 10.92 4.35 2.22
N GLN A 319 10.07 3.76 3.05
CA GLN A 319 8.68 3.41 2.70
C GLN A 319 7.77 3.63 3.89
N GLY A 320 6.55 4.12 3.65
CA GLY A 320 5.58 4.54 4.66
C GLY A 320 4.34 3.65 4.72
N SER A 321 4.48 2.31 4.71
CA SER A 321 3.36 1.38 4.80
C SER A 321 2.31 1.58 3.68
N SER A 322 1.01 1.63 4.01
CA SER A 322 -0.10 1.78 3.06
C SER A 322 -1.33 2.40 3.72
N PHE A 323 -2.38 2.69 2.92
CA PHE A 323 -3.72 3.12 3.36
C PHE A 323 -3.71 4.39 4.20
N GLY A 324 -2.71 5.26 3.99
CA GLY A 324 -2.57 6.51 4.72
C GLY A 324 -2.24 6.35 6.20
N ARG A 325 -1.69 5.19 6.62
CA ARG A 325 -1.34 4.90 8.02
C ARG A 325 -0.04 5.56 8.49
N ILE A 326 0.83 5.94 7.55
CA ILE A 326 2.11 6.62 7.83
C ILE A 326 2.27 7.83 6.92
N ILE A 327 2.91 8.87 7.46
CA ILE A 327 3.54 9.95 6.71
C ILE A 327 5.04 9.86 6.98
N THR A 328 5.85 9.63 5.96
CA THR A 328 7.30 9.71 6.10
C THR A 328 7.73 11.17 5.96
N GLN A 329 8.33 11.74 6.99
CA GLN A 329 8.97 13.04 6.96
C GLN A 329 10.44 12.88 6.62
N ILE A 330 10.92 13.61 5.62
CA ILE A 330 12.33 13.65 5.26
C ILE A 330 12.79 15.10 5.26
N ASP A 331 13.70 15.44 6.16
CA ASP A 331 14.29 16.77 6.26
C ASP A 331 15.73 16.75 5.72
N PHE A 332 16.08 17.72 4.89
CA PHE A 332 17.43 17.89 4.36
C PHE A 332 17.74 19.33 4.01
N ARG A 333 18.99 19.60 3.68
CA ARG A 333 19.45 20.92 3.25
C ARG A 333 20.06 20.86 1.85
N VAL A 334 19.77 21.86 1.03
CA VAL A 334 20.36 22.03 -0.31
C VAL A 334 21.33 23.20 -0.27
N ASP A 335 22.57 22.99 -0.66
CA ASP A 335 23.57 24.05 -0.79
C ASP A 335 23.26 24.92 -2.02
N ARG A 336 23.15 26.24 -1.83
CA ARG A 336 22.78 27.17 -2.92
C ARG A 336 23.88 27.29 -3.99
N LYS A 337 25.15 27.02 -3.64
CA LYS A 337 26.29 27.17 -4.54
C LYS A 337 26.43 25.94 -5.42
N THR A 338 26.41 24.74 -4.83
CA THR A 338 26.49 23.47 -5.57
C THR A 338 25.16 23.09 -6.18
N ARG A 339 24.03 23.58 -5.61
CA ARG A 339 22.63 23.22 -5.93
C ARG A 339 22.29 21.76 -5.64
N ASP A 340 23.04 21.17 -4.74
CA ASP A 340 23.05 19.76 -4.40
C ASP A 340 22.61 19.53 -2.96
N VAL A 341 22.10 18.34 -2.65
CA VAL A 341 21.74 17.95 -1.29
C VAL A 341 22.99 17.76 -0.45
N ILE A 342 22.99 18.34 0.74
CA ILE A 342 24.00 18.05 1.76
C ILE A 342 23.59 16.73 2.42
N ARG A 343 24.02 15.58 1.89
CA ARG A 343 23.57 14.23 2.32
C ARG A 343 23.74 13.99 3.83
N SER A 344 24.77 14.56 4.46
CA SER A 344 24.95 14.49 5.92
C SER A 344 23.88 15.22 6.71
N SER A 345 23.05 16.04 6.07
CA SER A 345 21.93 16.75 6.71
C SER A 345 20.60 16.03 6.60
N VAL A 346 20.56 14.89 5.88
CA VAL A 346 19.32 14.13 5.68
C VAL A 346 18.95 13.39 6.97
N SER A 347 17.71 13.57 7.37
CA SER A 347 17.03 12.77 8.41
C SER A 347 15.66 12.33 7.91
N ALA A 348 15.20 11.18 8.36
CA ALA A 348 13.88 10.67 8.03
C ALA A 348 13.21 10.10 9.29
N ASP A 349 11.86 10.18 9.35
CA ASP A 349 11.03 9.75 10.46
C ASP A 349 9.65 9.33 9.92
N ASN A 350 9.15 8.16 10.31
CA ASN A 350 7.86 7.62 9.92
C ASN A 350 6.81 7.93 10.99
N HIS A 351 5.98 8.93 10.75
CA HIS A 351 4.91 9.34 11.66
C HIS A 351 3.66 8.49 11.44
N VAL A 352 3.29 7.71 12.46
CA VAL A 352 2.03 6.96 12.43
C VAL A 352 0.84 7.93 12.48
N VAL A 353 -0.07 7.80 11.52
CA VAL A 353 -1.32 8.58 11.43
C VAL A 353 -2.33 8.00 12.40
N THR A 354 -2.11 8.22 13.69
CA THR A 354 -2.99 7.74 14.76
C THR A 354 -4.35 8.43 14.74
N ARG A 355 -5.38 7.74 15.23
CA ARG A 355 -6.75 8.28 15.35
C ARG A 355 -7.01 8.95 16.71
N THR A 356 -5.94 9.25 17.44
CA THR A 356 -6.01 9.86 18.78
C THR A 356 -6.07 11.39 18.76
N ILE A 357 -5.91 12.00 17.59
CA ILE A 357 -6.03 13.45 17.39
C ILE A 357 -7.40 13.80 16.78
N THR A 358 -7.80 15.07 16.89
CA THR A 358 -9.01 15.57 16.21
C THR A 358 -8.80 15.50 14.69
N PRO A 359 -9.67 14.81 13.93
CA PRO A 359 -9.59 14.77 12.49
C PRO A 359 -9.78 16.16 11.87
N ASP A 360 -9.34 16.33 10.63
CA ASP A 360 -9.56 17.55 9.88
C ASP A 360 -11.04 17.70 9.49
N PRO A 361 -11.76 18.73 9.96
CA PRO A 361 -13.21 18.82 9.76
C PRO A 361 -13.61 19.06 8.30
N GLU A 362 -12.75 19.71 7.49
CA GLU A 362 -13.06 19.95 6.07
C GLU A 362 -12.94 18.65 5.28
N VAL A 363 -11.93 17.84 5.61
CA VAL A 363 -11.73 16.53 4.98
C VAL A 363 -12.77 15.54 5.48
N GLU A 364 -13.13 15.57 6.75
CA GLU A 364 -14.20 14.74 7.31
C GLU A 364 -15.55 15.01 6.59
N ALA A 365 -15.92 16.27 6.42
CA ALA A 365 -17.12 16.65 5.66
C ALA A 365 -17.05 16.24 4.18
N TYR A 366 -15.85 16.30 3.58
CA TYR A 366 -15.62 15.85 2.23
C TYR A 366 -15.83 14.33 2.08
N VAL A 367 -15.25 13.54 2.98
CA VAL A 367 -15.42 12.07 3.00
C VAL A 367 -16.89 11.72 3.23
N GLN A 368 -17.56 12.40 4.19
CA GLN A 368 -18.98 12.20 4.46
C GLN A 368 -19.86 12.44 3.23
N THR A 369 -19.55 13.47 2.43
CA THR A 369 -20.27 13.75 1.18
C THR A 369 -20.21 12.58 0.20
N TRP A 370 -19.03 11.96 0.02
CA TRP A 370 -18.88 10.81 -0.88
C TRP A 370 -19.49 9.54 -0.29
N LYS A 371 -19.37 9.35 1.01
CA LYS A 371 -20.04 8.25 1.74
C LYS A 371 -21.56 8.28 1.55
N GLU A 372 -22.18 9.44 1.67
CA GLU A 372 -23.62 9.63 1.42
C GLU A 372 -24.00 9.30 -0.02
N ARG A 373 -23.16 9.68 -1.00
CA ARG A 373 -23.42 9.42 -2.41
C ARG A 373 -23.41 7.93 -2.78
N VAL A 374 -22.54 7.13 -2.15
CA VAL A 374 -22.48 5.68 -2.42
C VAL A 374 -23.37 4.87 -1.49
N SER A 375 -23.93 5.47 -0.44
CA SER A 375 -24.57 4.75 0.68
C SER A 375 -25.67 3.79 0.27
N VAL A 376 -26.48 4.12 -0.73
CA VAL A 376 -27.59 3.26 -1.20
C VAL A 376 -27.05 1.92 -1.73
N VAL A 377 -25.93 1.94 -2.44
CA VAL A 377 -25.29 0.74 -2.96
C VAL A 377 -24.41 0.10 -1.90
N ALA A 378 -23.58 0.90 -1.23
CA ALA A 378 -22.60 0.41 -0.26
C ALA A 378 -23.26 -0.29 0.93
N ASN A 379 -24.33 0.30 1.49
CA ASN A 379 -24.98 -0.23 2.69
C ASN A 379 -26.00 -1.35 2.42
N ARG A 380 -26.13 -1.79 1.17
CA ARG A 380 -27.01 -2.93 0.84
C ARG A 380 -26.49 -4.20 1.49
N PRO A 381 -27.24 -4.84 2.42
CA PRO A 381 -26.83 -6.12 2.99
C PRO A 381 -26.73 -7.20 1.90
N VAL A 382 -25.69 -8.02 1.97
CA VAL A 382 -25.45 -9.10 1.00
C VAL A 382 -25.32 -10.47 1.67
N GLY A 383 -25.25 -10.54 3.00
CA GLY A 383 -25.21 -11.76 3.79
C GLY A 383 -24.86 -11.49 5.24
N ASN A 384 -24.61 -12.57 5.99
CA ASN A 384 -24.15 -12.50 7.37
C ASN A 384 -23.00 -13.46 7.58
N ILE A 385 -22.12 -13.14 8.53
CA ILE A 385 -21.00 -13.99 9.00
C ILE A 385 -21.16 -14.23 10.50
N THR A 386 -20.65 -15.37 11.00
CA THR A 386 -20.74 -15.73 12.42
C THR A 386 -19.56 -15.23 13.25
N ALA A 387 -18.45 -14.91 12.59
CA ALA A 387 -17.23 -14.33 13.16
C ALA A 387 -16.44 -13.61 12.07
N THR A 388 -15.45 -12.80 12.44
CA THR A 388 -14.54 -12.16 11.47
C THR A 388 -13.84 -13.22 10.61
N ILE A 389 -13.91 -13.07 9.29
CA ILE A 389 -13.22 -13.92 8.30
C ILE A 389 -11.99 -13.16 7.82
N ALA A 390 -10.82 -13.59 8.31
CA ALA A 390 -9.57 -12.87 8.06
C ALA A 390 -8.97 -13.21 6.69
N ARG A 391 -8.34 -12.23 6.09
CA ARG A 391 -7.50 -12.39 4.89
C ARG A 391 -6.08 -12.83 5.21
N ASP A 392 -5.64 -12.63 6.47
CA ASP A 392 -4.29 -12.98 6.86
C ASP A 392 -4.08 -14.49 6.74
N PRO A 393 -3.01 -14.94 6.08
CA PRO A 393 -2.76 -16.34 5.90
C PRO A 393 -2.46 -17.02 7.24
N SER A 394 -2.91 -18.26 7.40
CA SER A 394 -2.38 -19.15 8.41
C SER A 394 -0.85 -19.21 8.28
N GLY A 395 -0.14 -19.66 9.31
CA GLY A 395 1.32 -19.85 9.24
C GLY A 395 1.77 -20.73 8.05
N ALA A 396 0.83 -21.30 7.31
CA ALA A 396 1.00 -22.09 6.11
C ALA A 396 0.80 -21.29 4.80
N GLY A 397 0.28 -20.06 4.87
CA GLY A 397 -0.02 -19.21 3.70
C GLY A 397 -1.46 -19.32 3.20
N GLU A 398 -2.27 -20.23 3.74
CA GLU A 398 -3.69 -20.38 3.45
C GLU A 398 -4.52 -19.43 4.33
N SER A 399 -5.53 -18.75 3.78
CA SER A 399 -6.37 -17.82 4.54
C SER A 399 -7.85 -18.21 4.51
N PRO A 400 -8.60 -18.03 5.61
CA PRO A 400 -10.03 -18.33 5.64
C PRO A 400 -10.81 -17.57 4.56
N LEU A 401 -10.53 -16.27 4.39
CA LEU A 401 -11.25 -15.46 3.41
C LEU A 401 -10.89 -15.81 1.97
N GLY A 402 -9.63 -16.13 1.71
CA GLY A 402 -9.20 -16.60 0.39
C GLY A 402 -9.86 -17.93 0.01
N ASN A 403 -9.97 -18.86 0.96
CA ASN A 403 -10.68 -20.12 0.79
C ASN A 403 -12.18 -19.89 0.50
N LEU A 404 -12.82 -18.96 1.23
CA LEU A 404 -14.22 -18.60 1.01
C LEU A 404 -14.46 -18.07 -0.40
N ILE A 405 -13.58 -17.18 -0.86
CA ILE A 405 -13.66 -16.61 -2.21
C ILE A 405 -13.46 -17.68 -3.27
N ALA A 406 -12.50 -18.59 -3.07
CA ALA A 406 -12.31 -19.72 -4.00
C ALA A 406 -13.56 -20.61 -4.07
N ASP A 407 -14.24 -20.87 -2.95
CA ASP A 407 -15.51 -21.60 -2.93
C ASP A 407 -16.61 -20.85 -3.68
N ALA A 408 -16.70 -19.52 -3.51
CA ALA A 408 -17.65 -18.68 -4.23
C ALA A 408 -17.40 -18.68 -5.75
N GLN A 409 -16.14 -18.57 -6.17
CA GLN A 409 -15.75 -18.66 -7.59
C GLN A 409 -16.07 -20.03 -8.18
N LEU A 410 -15.82 -21.13 -7.44
CA LEU A 410 -16.17 -22.48 -7.86
C LEU A 410 -17.68 -22.61 -8.08
N GLU A 411 -18.48 -22.11 -7.16
CA GLU A 411 -19.94 -22.16 -7.27
C GLU A 411 -20.44 -21.37 -8.49
N ALA A 412 -19.96 -20.16 -8.68
CA ALA A 412 -20.31 -19.30 -9.80
C ALA A 412 -19.85 -19.87 -11.16
N ALA A 413 -18.80 -20.70 -11.16
CA ALA A 413 -18.22 -21.32 -12.36
C ALA A 413 -18.80 -22.70 -12.71
N ARG A 414 -19.88 -23.18 -12.03
CA ARG A 414 -20.49 -24.48 -12.28
C ARG A 414 -20.95 -24.66 -13.71
N GLU A 415 -21.52 -23.62 -14.33
CA GLU A 415 -21.94 -23.67 -15.74
C GLU A 415 -20.75 -23.83 -16.68
N GLY A 416 -19.57 -23.33 -16.31
CA GLY A 416 -18.31 -23.56 -17.00
C GLY A 416 -17.72 -24.95 -16.76
N GLY A 417 -18.37 -25.78 -15.94
CA GLY A 417 -17.93 -27.15 -15.62
C GLY A 417 -16.76 -27.18 -14.62
N ALA A 418 -16.52 -26.11 -13.85
CA ALA A 418 -15.42 -26.05 -12.89
C ALA A 418 -15.47 -27.16 -11.85
N GLU A 419 -14.33 -27.81 -11.60
CA GLU A 419 -14.13 -28.87 -10.61
C GLU A 419 -13.41 -28.32 -9.36
N ILE A 420 -12.54 -27.33 -9.57
CA ILE A 420 -11.78 -26.63 -8.53
C ILE A 420 -11.72 -25.14 -8.85
N ALA A 421 -11.44 -24.33 -7.83
CA ALA A 421 -11.11 -22.93 -8.00
C ALA A 421 -9.85 -22.54 -7.20
N LEU A 422 -9.15 -21.52 -7.69
CA LEU A 422 -7.93 -20.98 -7.09
C LEU A 422 -8.02 -19.46 -7.03
N MET A 423 -7.71 -18.88 -5.86
CA MET A 423 -7.67 -17.44 -5.65
C MET A 423 -6.28 -16.98 -5.24
N ASN A 424 -5.79 -15.90 -5.83
CA ASN A 424 -4.51 -15.30 -5.45
C ASN A 424 -4.64 -14.44 -4.17
N PRO A 425 -3.64 -14.47 -3.28
CA PRO A 425 -3.70 -13.69 -2.04
C PRO A 425 -3.76 -12.18 -2.27
N GLY A 426 -3.12 -11.68 -3.33
CA GLY A 426 -3.14 -10.25 -3.71
C GLY A 426 -4.53 -9.74 -4.12
N GLY A 427 -5.42 -10.63 -4.53
CA GLY A 427 -6.81 -10.31 -4.87
C GLY A 427 -7.75 -10.20 -3.66
N VAL A 428 -7.27 -10.43 -2.42
CA VAL A 428 -8.05 -10.30 -1.18
C VAL A 428 -7.57 -9.08 -0.41
N ARG A 429 -8.31 -7.96 -0.44
CA ARG A 429 -7.80 -6.65 -0.03
C ARG A 429 -8.14 -6.23 1.41
N ALA A 430 -9.18 -6.78 2.01
CA ALA A 430 -9.60 -6.48 3.39
C ALA A 430 -10.14 -7.74 4.08
N ASP A 431 -10.29 -7.68 5.41
CA ASP A 431 -11.03 -8.69 6.18
C ASP A 431 -12.53 -8.46 6.04
N LEU A 432 -13.35 -9.53 6.18
CA LEU A 432 -14.76 -9.38 6.55
C LEU A 432 -14.85 -9.33 8.07
N THR A 433 -15.12 -8.17 8.64
CA THR A 433 -15.14 -7.97 10.09
C THR A 433 -16.50 -8.28 10.68
N TYR A 434 -16.58 -9.04 11.80
CA TYR A 434 -17.82 -9.33 12.50
C TYR A 434 -18.41 -8.10 13.21
N PRO A 435 -17.61 -7.27 13.91
CA PRO A 435 -18.10 -6.01 14.45
C PRO A 435 -18.55 -5.07 13.33
N ALA A 436 -19.71 -4.47 13.50
CA ALA A 436 -20.27 -3.52 12.53
C ALA A 436 -19.30 -2.38 12.23
N SER A 437 -19.12 -2.06 10.95
CA SER A 437 -18.32 -0.92 10.48
C SER A 437 -19.14 0.38 10.36
N GLY A 438 -20.47 0.27 10.36
CA GLY A 438 -21.43 1.35 10.23
C GLY A 438 -22.70 1.15 11.06
N SER A 439 -23.85 1.19 10.41
CA SER A 439 -25.18 1.03 11.06
C SER A 439 -25.83 -0.32 10.79
N GLU A 440 -25.15 -1.23 10.11
CA GLU A 440 -25.68 -2.52 9.61
C GLU A 440 -25.93 -3.54 10.71
N GLY A 441 -25.20 -3.48 11.82
CA GLY A 441 -25.22 -4.47 12.91
C GLY A 441 -24.13 -5.53 12.79
N ASP A 442 -23.75 -6.11 13.93
CA ASP A 442 -22.69 -7.11 14.01
C ASP A 442 -23.01 -8.32 13.13
N GLY A 443 -22.01 -8.75 12.36
CA GLY A 443 -22.08 -9.90 11.48
C GLY A 443 -22.80 -9.68 10.15
N VAL A 444 -23.46 -8.54 9.94
CA VAL A 444 -24.03 -8.20 8.62
C VAL A 444 -22.90 -7.79 7.70
N VAL A 445 -22.88 -8.39 6.50
CA VAL A 445 -21.95 -8.00 5.44
C VAL A 445 -22.70 -7.12 4.44
N THR A 446 -22.16 -5.94 4.19
CA THR A 446 -22.65 -4.99 3.19
C THR A 446 -21.97 -5.19 1.84
N TYR A 447 -22.59 -4.67 0.75
CA TYR A 447 -21.96 -4.68 -0.58
C TYR A 447 -20.62 -3.91 -0.57
N GLY A 448 -20.55 -2.78 0.15
CA GLY A 448 -19.32 -1.99 0.25
C GLY A 448 -18.17 -2.75 0.91
N GLU A 449 -18.45 -3.56 1.93
CA GLU A 449 -17.46 -4.43 2.58
C GLU A 449 -17.03 -5.55 1.64
N ALA A 450 -17.97 -6.25 0.99
CA ALA A 450 -17.66 -7.27 0.01
C ALA A 450 -16.82 -6.72 -1.16
N PHE A 451 -17.16 -5.52 -1.64
CA PHE A 451 -16.39 -4.83 -2.68
C PHE A 451 -14.98 -4.44 -2.19
N THR A 452 -14.85 -4.01 -0.94
CA THR A 452 -13.53 -3.68 -0.36
C THR A 452 -12.64 -4.92 -0.26
N VAL A 453 -13.22 -6.11 -0.12
CA VAL A 453 -12.50 -7.39 -0.16
C VAL A 453 -12.02 -7.72 -1.57
N GLN A 454 -12.87 -7.54 -2.59
CA GLN A 454 -12.59 -7.86 -4.01
C GLN A 454 -12.90 -6.66 -4.93
N PRO A 455 -12.05 -5.62 -4.98
CA PRO A 455 -12.39 -4.36 -5.65
C PRO A 455 -12.02 -4.30 -7.14
N PHE A 456 -11.59 -5.42 -7.77
CA PHE A 456 -11.00 -5.39 -9.11
C PHE A 456 -12.00 -5.60 -10.26
N ASN A 457 -13.22 -6.04 -9.98
CA ASN A 457 -14.22 -6.40 -11.01
C ASN A 457 -13.69 -7.40 -12.05
N ASN A 458 -12.90 -8.37 -11.63
CA ASN A 458 -12.41 -9.43 -12.51
C ASN A 458 -13.56 -10.35 -12.94
N LEU A 459 -13.45 -10.92 -14.14
CA LEU A 459 -14.34 -12.01 -14.56
C LEU A 459 -13.89 -13.32 -13.91
N VAL A 460 -14.81 -14.09 -13.39
CA VAL A 460 -14.57 -15.51 -13.07
C VAL A 460 -14.47 -16.29 -14.37
N GLN A 461 -13.34 -16.95 -14.59
CA GLN A 461 -13.09 -17.73 -15.81
C GLN A 461 -12.74 -19.18 -15.48
N VAL A 462 -12.93 -20.07 -16.45
CA VAL A 462 -12.56 -21.48 -16.34
C VAL A 462 -11.74 -21.90 -17.54
N VAL A 463 -10.64 -22.59 -17.27
CA VAL A 463 -9.81 -23.24 -18.30
C VAL A 463 -9.63 -24.71 -17.99
N THR A 464 -9.31 -25.51 -19.00
CA THR A 464 -8.93 -26.91 -18.85
C THR A 464 -7.42 -27.01 -18.74
N LEU A 465 -6.93 -27.59 -17.66
CA LEU A 465 -5.54 -27.99 -17.46
C LEU A 465 -5.43 -29.51 -17.35
N THR A 466 -4.26 -30.07 -17.68
CA THR A 466 -3.94 -31.45 -17.31
C THR A 466 -3.49 -31.52 -15.85
N GLY A 467 -3.49 -32.69 -15.22
CA GLY A 467 -3.01 -32.86 -13.85
C GLY A 467 -1.51 -32.50 -13.72
N GLU A 468 -0.72 -32.75 -14.77
CA GLU A 468 0.68 -32.32 -14.83
C GLU A 468 0.79 -30.79 -14.85
N GLN A 469 -0.04 -30.10 -15.65
CA GLN A 469 -0.10 -28.64 -15.66
C GLN A 469 -0.58 -28.09 -14.31
N LEU A 470 -1.60 -28.70 -13.69
CA LEU A 470 -2.05 -28.30 -12.34
C LEU A 470 -0.91 -28.41 -11.32
N ARG A 471 -0.12 -29.48 -11.34
CA ARG A 471 1.04 -29.61 -10.45
C ARG A 471 2.06 -28.52 -10.72
N ARG A 472 2.43 -28.25 -11.97
CA ARG A 472 3.35 -27.14 -12.32
C ARG A 472 2.80 -25.78 -11.89
N LEU A 473 1.50 -25.55 -12.04
CA LEU A 473 0.83 -24.34 -11.57
C LEU A 473 1.01 -24.15 -10.06
N LEU A 474 0.73 -25.20 -9.29
CA LEU A 474 0.88 -25.17 -7.83
C LEU A 474 2.35 -25.03 -7.39
N GLU A 475 3.31 -25.49 -8.18
CA GLU A 475 4.75 -25.26 -7.91
C GLU A 475 5.16 -23.80 -8.12
N GLN A 476 4.46 -23.02 -8.96
CA GLN A 476 4.75 -21.59 -9.18
C GLN A 476 4.50 -20.71 -7.96
N GLN A 477 3.89 -21.22 -6.90
CA GLN A 477 3.67 -20.51 -5.63
C GLN A 477 4.96 -20.13 -4.92
N TRP A 478 6.05 -20.82 -5.21
CA TRP A 478 7.37 -20.59 -4.60
C TRP A 478 8.41 -20.34 -5.67
N THR A 479 9.04 -19.18 -5.59
CA THR A 479 10.20 -18.82 -6.42
C THR A 479 11.37 -18.43 -5.52
N GLU A 480 12.52 -18.12 -6.10
CA GLU A 480 13.64 -17.56 -5.35
C GLU A 480 13.34 -16.15 -4.80
N SER A 481 12.41 -15.44 -5.42
CA SER A 481 12.11 -14.03 -5.12
C SER A 481 10.87 -13.84 -4.25
N TYR A 482 9.90 -14.75 -4.30
CA TYR A 482 8.63 -14.60 -3.56
C TYR A 482 7.96 -15.94 -3.25
N THR A 483 7.03 -15.87 -2.31
CA THR A 483 6.04 -16.92 -2.02
C THR A 483 4.65 -16.31 -2.13
N ARG A 484 3.78 -16.91 -2.99
CA ARG A 484 2.38 -16.52 -3.18
C ARG A 484 1.52 -17.77 -3.17
N VAL A 485 0.94 -18.11 -2.02
CA VAL A 485 0.13 -19.33 -1.88
C VAL A 485 -1.27 -19.07 -2.44
N LEU A 486 -1.65 -19.81 -3.48
CA LEU A 486 -3.00 -19.81 -4.01
C LEU A 486 -3.97 -20.43 -3.00
N GLN A 487 -5.11 -19.79 -2.83
CA GLN A 487 -6.16 -20.22 -1.91
C GLN A 487 -7.08 -21.21 -2.66
N PRO A 488 -7.10 -22.49 -2.27
CA PRO A 488 -7.88 -23.48 -3.00
C PRO A 488 -9.35 -23.53 -2.55
N SER A 489 -10.26 -23.90 -3.45
CA SER A 489 -11.62 -24.28 -3.09
C SER A 489 -11.64 -25.58 -2.26
N ALA A 490 -12.71 -25.82 -1.52
CA ALA A 490 -12.87 -27.00 -0.66
C ALA A 490 -12.73 -28.34 -1.41
N SER A 491 -12.93 -28.33 -2.73
CA SER A 491 -12.78 -29.52 -3.58
C SER A 491 -11.33 -29.92 -3.83
N LEU A 492 -10.34 -29.02 -3.62
CA LEU A 492 -8.91 -29.25 -3.89
C LEU A 492 -8.13 -29.38 -2.59
N THR A 493 -7.39 -30.48 -2.46
CA THR A 493 -6.39 -30.64 -1.38
C THR A 493 -5.07 -31.11 -1.96
N TYR A 494 -3.95 -30.70 -1.34
CA TYR A 494 -2.62 -31.16 -1.72
C TYR A 494 -1.60 -31.01 -0.58
N THR A 495 -0.44 -31.64 -0.75
CA THR A 495 0.69 -31.52 0.19
C THR A 495 1.76 -30.63 -0.42
N ALA A 496 2.26 -29.65 0.35
CA ALA A 496 3.40 -28.80 0.03
C ALA A 496 4.56 -29.09 0.99
N ASP A 497 5.61 -29.74 0.51
CA ASP A 497 6.81 -30.08 1.27
C ASP A 497 7.89 -29.01 1.05
N LEU A 498 8.00 -28.05 1.98
CA LEU A 498 8.92 -26.94 1.88
C LEU A 498 10.39 -27.35 2.15
N THR A 499 10.64 -28.59 2.60
CA THR A 499 12.00 -29.13 2.75
C THR A 499 12.62 -29.51 1.40
N LYS A 500 11.79 -29.65 0.36
CA LYS A 500 12.23 -29.98 -1.00
C LYS A 500 12.61 -28.75 -1.82
N PRO A 501 13.43 -28.93 -2.86
CA PRO A 501 13.73 -27.85 -3.79
C PRO A 501 12.48 -27.27 -4.46
N ILE A 502 12.54 -25.98 -4.82
CA ILE A 502 11.51 -25.32 -5.66
C ILE A 502 11.31 -26.16 -6.93
N GLY A 503 10.05 -26.33 -7.34
CA GLY A 503 9.65 -27.17 -8.49
C GLY A 503 9.46 -28.66 -8.16
N SER A 504 9.60 -29.07 -6.88
CA SER A 504 9.41 -30.45 -6.43
C SER A 504 8.70 -30.54 -5.07
N ARG A 505 7.97 -29.47 -4.70
CA ARG A 505 7.32 -29.33 -3.39
C ARG A 505 5.91 -29.92 -3.34
N VAL A 506 5.20 -29.93 -4.47
CA VAL A 506 3.79 -30.30 -4.52
C VAL A 506 3.61 -31.80 -4.77
N SER A 507 2.79 -32.42 -3.94
CA SER A 507 2.42 -33.85 -4.04
C SER A 507 1.01 -34.09 -3.51
N ASP A 508 0.50 -35.31 -3.68
CA ASP A 508 -0.76 -35.80 -3.14
C ASP A 508 -1.96 -34.90 -3.51
N ILE A 509 -1.99 -34.42 -4.76
CA ILE A 509 -3.09 -33.57 -5.26
C ILE A 509 -4.33 -34.42 -5.38
N LYS A 510 -5.42 -33.98 -4.73
CA LYS A 510 -6.72 -34.64 -4.75
C LYS A 510 -7.84 -33.66 -5.09
N ILE A 511 -8.80 -34.11 -5.90
CA ILE A 511 -10.05 -33.41 -6.17
C ILE A 511 -11.18 -34.23 -5.58
N ASN A 512 -11.95 -33.68 -4.66
CA ASN A 512 -12.99 -34.38 -3.89
C ASN A 512 -12.47 -35.69 -3.27
N GLY A 513 -11.23 -35.68 -2.76
CA GLY A 513 -10.57 -36.84 -2.16
C GLY A 513 -10.00 -37.87 -3.16
N ILE A 514 -10.19 -37.67 -4.46
CA ILE A 514 -9.71 -38.58 -5.52
C ILE A 514 -8.35 -38.08 -6.01
N PRO A 515 -7.29 -38.92 -6.00
CA PRO A 515 -5.98 -38.54 -6.51
C PRO A 515 -6.01 -38.15 -8.00
N VAL A 516 -5.32 -37.05 -8.32
CA VAL A 516 -5.17 -36.53 -9.68
C VAL A 516 -4.06 -37.27 -10.42
N THR A 517 -4.34 -37.72 -11.67
CA THR A 517 -3.34 -38.27 -12.58
C THR A 517 -2.82 -37.22 -13.55
N ASP A 518 -1.57 -37.36 -14.03
CA ASP A 518 -0.91 -36.34 -14.87
C ASP A 518 -1.68 -36.01 -16.16
N THR A 519 -2.36 -36.98 -16.74
CA THR A 519 -3.12 -36.84 -18.00
C THR A 519 -4.60 -36.47 -17.80
N GLN A 520 -5.07 -36.44 -16.56
CA GLN A 520 -6.46 -36.08 -16.26
C GLN A 520 -6.71 -34.64 -16.69
N ARG A 521 -7.81 -34.41 -17.39
CA ARG A 521 -8.27 -33.06 -17.75
C ARG A 521 -9.11 -32.51 -16.60
N ILE A 522 -8.79 -31.33 -16.14
CA ILE A 522 -9.38 -30.68 -14.96
C ILE A 522 -9.87 -29.29 -15.36
N ARG A 523 -11.10 -28.97 -15.03
CA ARG A 523 -11.67 -27.65 -15.22
C ARG A 523 -11.37 -26.79 -14.00
N VAL A 524 -10.49 -25.79 -14.17
CA VAL A 524 -9.98 -24.92 -13.11
C VAL A 524 -10.59 -23.54 -13.26
N ALA A 525 -11.30 -23.06 -12.22
CA ALA A 525 -11.79 -21.70 -12.13
C ALA A 525 -10.76 -20.80 -11.47
N ALA A 526 -10.66 -19.58 -11.94
CA ALA A 526 -9.91 -18.47 -11.31
C ALA A 526 -10.42 -17.13 -11.88
N ASN A 527 -9.97 -16.02 -11.31
CA ASN A 527 -10.21 -14.72 -11.92
C ASN A 527 -9.41 -14.56 -13.23
N ASN A 528 -9.87 -13.68 -14.14
CA ASN A 528 -9.23 -13.48 -15.45
C ASN A 528 -7.80 -12.94 -15.34
N PHE A 529 -7.46 -12.27 -14.25
CA PHE A 529 -6.08 -11.84 -13.96
C PHE A 529 -5.14 -13.05 -13.83
N LEU A 530 -5.51 -14.07 -13.03
CA LEU A 530 -4.75 -15.32 -12.90
C LEU A 530 -4.72 -16.09 -14.21
N ILE A 531 -5.87 -16.22 -14.91
CA ILE A 531 -5.96 -16.93 -16.21
C ILE A 531 -5.03 -16.29 -17.24
N GLY A 532 -4.82 -14.97 -17.18
CA GLY A 532 -3.86 -14.24 -18.01
C GLY A 532 -2.39 -14.40 -17.59
N GLY A 533 -2.09 -15.22 -16.57
CA GLY A 533 -0.71 -15.43 -16.06
C GLY A 533 -0.31 -14.45 -14.98
N GLY A 534 -1.25 -13.72 -14.40
CA GLY A 534 -1.00 -12.76 -13.32
C GLY A 534 -0.33 -13.39 -12.11
N ASP A 535 0.35 -12.57 -11.30
CA ASP A 535 1.13 -12.99 -10.14
C ASP A 535 2.25 -14.01 -10.44
N GLY A 536 2.60 -14.21 -11.74
CA GLY A 536 3.60 -15.18 -12.18
C GLY A 536 3.05 -16.61 -12.38
N PHE A 537 1.73 -16.82 -12.31
CA PHE A 537 1.09 -18.11 -12.53
C PHE A 537 0.90 -18.40 -14.03
N THR A 538 1.99 -18.41 -14.77
CA THR A 538 2.01 -18.47 -16.24
C THR A 538 1.45 -19.76 -16.81
N VAL A 539 1.42 -20.86 -16.06
CA VAL A 539 0.82 -22.12 -16.50
C VAL A 539 -0.67 -21.99 -16.83
N PHE A 540 -1.38 -21.03 -16.24
CA PHE A 540 -2.78 -20.77 -16.62
C PHE A 540 -2.93 -20.41 -18.10
N THR A 541 -1.93 -19.75 -18.70
CA THR A 541 -1.97 -19.35 -20.13
C THR A 541 -1.85 -20.54 -21.09
N GLU A 542 -1.45 -21.71 -20.58
CA GLU A 542 -1.46 -22.97 -21.35
C GLU A 542 -2.85 -23.63 -21.38
N GLY A 543 -3.80 -23.09 -20.60
CA GLY A 543 -5.14 -23.62 -20.48
C GLY A 543 -5.94 -23.54 -21.78
N THR A 544 -6.83 -24.49 -21.98
CA THR A 544 -7.71 -24.60 -23.15
C THR A 544 -9.17 -24.48 -22.75
N GLU A 545 -10.09 -24.37 -23.73
CA GLU A 545 -11.55 -24.37 -23.51
C GLU A 545 -11.99 -23.26 -22.51
N LEU A 546 -11.56 -22.02 -22.77
CA LEU A 546 -11.91 -20.87 -21.93
C LEU A 546 -13.42 -20.67 -21.89
N TRP A 547 -13.96 -20.55 -20.67
CA TRP A 547 -15.31 -20.08 -20.38
C TRP A 547 -15.22 -18.83 -19.50
N SER A 548 -16.14 -17.88 -19.67
CA SER A 548 -16.20 -16.66 -18.85
C SER A 548 -17.57 -16.51 -18.22
N GLY A 549 -17.60 -16.28 -16.93
CA GLY A 549 -18.77 -16.14 -16.09
C GLY A 549 -18.97 -14.71 -15.57
N PRO A 550 -19.58 -14.57 -14.37
CA PRO A 550 -19.88 -13.28 -13.78
C PRO A 550 -18.60 -12.55 -13.30
N LEU A 551 -18.77 -11.31 -12.82
CA LEU A 551 -17.74 -10.62 -12.06
C LEU A 551 -17.47 -11.35 -10.73
N ASP A 552 -16.25 -11.32 -10.26
CA ASP A 552 -15.82 -11.94 -9.00
C ASP A 552 -16.56 -11.38 -7.78
N ILE A 553 -16.83 -10.07 -7.77
CA ILE A 553 -17.65 -9.45 -6.73
C ILE A 553 -19.11 -9.95 -6.76
N ASP A 554 -19.70 -10.14 -7.94
CA ASP A 554 -21.06 -10.67 -8.06
C ASP A 554 -21.13 -12.12 -7.61
N ALA A 555 -20.12 -12.94 -7.97
CA ALA A 555 -19.98 -14.32 -7.49
C ALA A 555 -19.89 -14.38 -5.96
N PHE A 556 -19.07 -13.52 -5.37
CA PHE A 556 -18.88 -13.45 -3.93
C PHE A 556 -20.15 -13.01 -3.19
N VAL A 557 -20.84 -11.97 -3.68
CA VAL A 557 -22.12 -11.49 -3.14
C VAL A 557 -23.21 -12.56 -3.24
N ALA A 558 -23.30 -13.26 -4.37
CA ALA A 558 -24.25 -14.36 -4.54
C ALA A 558 -24.01 -15.49 -3.54
N TYR A 559 -22.75 -15.88 -3.33
CA TYR A 559 -22.36 -16.89 -2.37
C TYR A 559 -22.71 -16.48 -0.93
N LEU A 560 -22.35 -15.27 -0.51
CA LEU A 560 -22.68 -14.73 0.82
C LEU A 560 -24.19 -14.73 1.07
N SER A 561 -24.98 -14.38 0.05
CA SER A 561 -26.44 -14.35 0.16
C SER A 561 -27.04 -15.76 0.27
N ALA A 562 -26.49 -16.72 -0.49
CA ALA A 562 -27.02 -18.09 -0.54
C ALA A 562 -26.65 -18.92 0.71
N HIS A 563 -25.50 -18.65 1.32
CA HIS A 563 -24.95 -19.44 2.43
C HIS A 563 -25.02 -18.74 3.79
N SER A 564 -25.72 -17.60 3.87
CA SER A 564 -25.85 -16.79 5.09
C SER A 564 -26.59 -17.52 6.22
N PRO A 565 -26.09 -17.50 7.50
CA PRO A 565 -24.82 -16.93 7.91
C PRO A 565 -23.62 -17.83 7.57
N VAL A 566 -22.50 -17.23 7.15
CA VAL A 566 -21.28 -17.94 6.75
C VAL A 566 -20.30 -18.03 7.91
N ASP A 567 -19.81 -19.25 8.17
CA ASP A 567 -18.71 -19.48 9.11
C ASP A 567 -17.35 -19.28 8.44
N PRO A 568 -16.30 -18.84 9.17
CA PRO A 568 -14.94 -18.82 8.64
C PRO A 568 -14.50 -20.24 8.21
N PRO A 569 -14.12 -20.45 6.95
CA PRO A 569 -13.60 -21.74 6.50
C PRO A 569 -12.33 -22.15 7.24
N ALA A 570 -12.13 -23.46 7.41
CA ALA A 570 -10.87 -24.00 7.91
C ALA A 570 -9.72 -23.76 6.90
N THR A 571 -8.48 -23.68 7.42
CA THR A 571 -7.24 -23.57 6.65
C THR A 571 -6.47 -24.88 6.72
N ASP A 572 -7.05 -25.93 6.16
CA ASP A 572 -6.56 -27.32 6.22
C ASP A 572 -6.57 -28.01 4.83
N ARG A 573 -6.80 -27.22 3.76
CA ARG A 573 -6.83 -27.72 2.37
C ARG A 573 -5.42 -27.97 1.85
N ILE A 574 -4.42 -27.31 2.42
CA ILE A 574 -3.00 -27.49 2.10
C ILE A 574 -2.28 -28.08 3.30
N THR A 575 -1.71 -29.29 3.13
CA THR A 575 -0.84 -29.89 4.15
C THR A 575 0.59 -29.42 3.95
N PHE A 576 1.14 -28.65 4.90
CA PHE A 576 2.53 -28.19 4.84
C PHE A 576 3.47 -29.10 5.63
N ILE A 577 4.57 -29.53 4.99
CA ILE A 577 5.74 -30.16 5.63
C ILE A 577 6.85 -29.11 5.66
N ARG A 578 7.40 -28.86 6.87
CA ARG A 578 8.41 -27.82 7.13
C ARG A 578 9.67 -28.39 7.74
#